data_8acddc51b640a6f7f4ae38ee06f882e6
#
_entry.id   8acddc51b640a6f7f4ae38ee06f882e6
#
_cell.length_a   1.000
_cell.length_b   1.000
_cell.length_c   1.000
_cell.angle_alpha   90.00
_cell.angle_beta   90.00
_cell.angle_gamma   90.00
#
_symmetry.space_group_name_H-M   'P 1'
#
loop_
_entity.id
_entity.type
_entity.pdbx_description
1 polymer ?
#
loop_
_entity_poly.entity_id
_entity_poly.type
_entity_poly.pdbx_seq_one_letter_code
_entity_poly.pdbx_strand_id
1 'polypeptide(L)'
;EFNDTRAFPQDDGAKTLPGQPAEKLHNILKGADSIFSARIVSYSNMPSFQFNEVKTFTDELVKDATTDARVYRLIYNWVRTNVKYAQGYVSNEPYDVFVNKTAVCQGYANLLHLMLYTQGVPVINANGYLNSNGFFGHTWNYVYFSKQWWLSDPTNSLEYKAAELAKYQETFIPVSADGSFLENDQYAYNYAYEKINLNTVKVADDAFVVPFSVTLNNGEKFQISSFNPTADLPSNVKEIYLGKNIISLGQDGIYGLRDHAPNVEKAYVDPANQTLLSYEGLVYEAYSNAPVYVPNAMKVVYLKPTSNGIIEKNVLCKHPNVEELYI
;
A
#
# COMPACT_ATOMS: atom_id res chain seq x y z
N GLU A 1 20.90 -29.56 -4.25
CA GLU A 1 19.71 -29.63 -5.13
C GLU A 1 18.46 -29.54 -4.25
N PHE A 2 17.71 -28.49 -4.41
CA PHE A 2 16.48 -28.26 -3.66
C PHE A 2 15.38 -29.12 -4.26
N ASN A 3 15.03 -30.21 -3.60
CA ASN A 3 13.85 -31.02 -3.90
C ASN A 3 12.66 -30.56 -3.02
N ASP A 4 12.30 -29.29 -3.09
CA ASP A 4 11.05 -28.85 -2.46
C ASP A 4 9.91 -29.11 -3.44
N THR A 5 9.01 -29.99 -3.05
CA THR A 5 7.82 -30.36 -3.82
C THR A 5 6.71 -29.30 -3.74
N ARG A 6 6.92 -28.21 -3.01
CA ARG A 6 5.96 -27.10 -2.93
C ARG A 6 6.07 -26.23 -4.17
N ALA A 7 4.97 -26.06 -4.84
CA ALA A 7 4.90 -25.29 -6.06
C ALA A 7 4.88 -23.78 -5.75
N PHE A 8 5.74 -23.02 -6.43
CA PHE A 8 5.60 -21.57 -6.52
C PHE A 8 4.24 -21.21 -7.15
N PRO A 9 3.73 -19.98 -6.90
CA PRO A 9 2.47 -19.58 -7.48
C PRO A 9 2.55 -19.64 -9.01
N GLN A 10 1.57 -20.30 -9.60
CA GLN A 10 1.53 -20.47 -11.07
C GLN A 10 1.01 -19.21 -11.73
N ASP A 11 1.53 -18.95 -12.92
CA ASP A 11 1.00 -17.92 -13.82
C ASP A 11 -0.44 -18.28 -14.20
N ASP A 12 -1.38 -17.47 -13.80
CA ASP A 12 -2.82 -17.66 -14.02
C ASP A 12 -3.39 -16.77 -15.13
N GLY A 13 -2.50 -16.20 -15.96
CA GLY A 13 -2.87 -15.32 -17.06
C GLY A 13 -3.24 -13.91 -16.61
N ALA A 14 -2.90 -13.53 -15.37
CA ALA A 14 -3.14 -12.19 -14.86
C ALA A 14 -2.39 -11.13 -15.67
N LYS A 15 -3.06 -10.00 -15.89
CA LYS A 15 -2.47 -8.86 -16.58
C LYS A 15 -1.40 -8.20 -15.71
N THR A 16 -0.31 -7.80 -16.33
CA THR A 16 0.54 -6.76 -15.75
C THR A 16 -0.22 -5.44 -15.74
N LEU A 17 0.11 -4.54 -14.81
CA LEU A 17 -0.46 -3.21 -14.82
C LEU A 17 -0.10 -2.50 -16.13
N PRO A 18 -1.11 -2.07 -16.92
CA PRO A 18 -0.85 -1.48 -18.23
C PRO A 18 -0.34 -0.04 -18.12
N GLY A 19 0.33 0.42 -19.18
CA GLY A 19 0.55 1.83 -19.50
C GLY A 19 1.29 2.68 -18.48
N GLN A 20 0.91 3.94 -18.43
CA GLN A 20 1.45 4.96 -17.52
C GLN A 20 0.90 4.80 -16.09
N PRO A 21 1.58 5.34 -15.07
CA PRO A 21 1.17 5.22 -13.67
C PRO A 21 -0.29 5.61 -13.40
N ALA A 22 -0.74 6.70 -14.02
CA ALA A 22 -2.12 7.18 -13.89
C ALA A 22 -3.15 6.16 -14.40
N GLU A 23 -2.87 5.55 -15.55
CA GLU A 23 -3.75 4.53 -16.12
C GLU A 23 -3.80 3.26 -15.28
N LYS A 24 -2.67 2.88 -14.68
CA LYS A 24 -2.55 1.67 -13.86
C LYS A 24 -3.51 1.71 -12.68
N LEU A 25 -3.43 2.76 -11.86
CA LEU A 25 -4.31 2.89 -10.69
C LEU A 25 -5.77 3.13 -11.09
N HIS A 26 -6.02 3.98 -12.06
CA HIS A 26 -7.37 4.27 -12.53
C HIS A 26 -8.06 3.03 -13.12
N ASN A 27 -7.33 2.18 -13.84
CA ASN A 27 -7.88 0.92 -14.37
C ASN A 27 -8.19 -0.09 -13.26
N ILE A 28 -7.36 -0.17 -12.23
CA ILE A 28 -7.64 -1.00 -11.06
C ILE A 28 -8.92 -0.53 -10.37
N LEU A 29 -9.02 0.76 -10.06
CA LEU A 29 -10.18 1.32 -9.37
C LEU A 29 -11.45 1.21 -10.20
N LYS A 30 -11.37 1.33 -11.53
CA LYS A 30 -12.50 1.15 -12.43
C LYS A 30 -13.07 -0.27 -12.39
N GLY A 31 -12.20 -1.29 -12.24
CA GLY A 31 -12.61 -2.69 -12.16
C GLY A 31 -13.02 -3.14 -10.75
N ALA A 32 -12.86 -2.28 -9.76
CA ALA A 32 -13.03 -2.63 -8.36
C ALA A 32 -14.33 -2.01 -7.81
N ASP A 33 -15.36 -2.79 -7.64
CA ASP A 33 -16.69 -2.26 -7.30
C ASP A 33 -17.25 -2.65 -5.93
N SER A 34 -16.59 -3.48 -5.11
CA SER A 34 -17.18 -3.84 -3.81
C SER A 34 -16.27 -4.44 -2.76
N ILE A 35 -15.00 -4.70 -3.00
CA ILE A 35 -14.10 -5.37 -2.04
C ILE A 35 -13.24 -4.37 -1.28
N PHE A 36 -13.73 -3.17 -1.06
CA PHE A 36 -12.94 -2.14 -0.42
C PHE A 36 -13.32 -1.99 1.03
N SER A 37 -12.40 -2.35 1.87
CA SER A 37 -12.37 -1.85 3.22
C SER A 37 -11.41 -0.67 3.27
N ALA A 38 -11.94 0.48 3.61
CA ALA A 38 -11.15 1.68 3.89
C ALA A 38 -10.35 1.56 5.19
N ARG A 39 -9.99 0.34 5.56
CA ARG A 39 -9.12 0.15 6.71
C ARG A 39 -7.72 0.48 6.32
N ILE A 40 -7.40 1.77 6.62
CA ILE A 40 -6.18 2.12 6.20
C ILE A 40 -5.48 3.05 6.98
N VAL A 41 -4.70 3.69 6.87
CA VAL A 41 -3.95 4.55 7.73
C VAL A 41 -4.40 4.32 9.15
N SER A 42 -3.63 3.59 9.87
CA SER A 42 -3.97 3.24 11.24
C SER A 42 -4.07 4.52 12.07
N TYR A 43 -5.25 5.00 12.30
CA TYR A 43 -5.52 6.01 13.33
C TYR A 43 -5.35 5.43 14.75
N SER A 44 -4.89 4.18 14.87
CA SER A 44 -4.56 3.57 16.15
C SER A 44 -3.50 4.33 16.95
N ASN A 45 -2.63 5.07 16.28
CA ASN A 45 -1.62 5.92 16.91
C ASN A 45 -2.13 7.34 17.21
N MET A 46 -3.32 7.71 16.74
CA MET A 46 -3.94 8.99 17.07
C MET A 46 -4.50 8.93 18.49
N PRO A 47 -4.24 9.94 19.34
CA PRO A 47 -4.88 10.02 20.64
C PRO A 47 -6.40 9.92 20.54
N SER A 48 -7.01 9.09 21.37
CA SER A 48 -8.46 8.82 21.29
C SER A 48 -9.32 10.08 21.40
N PHE A 49 -8.89 11.08 22.16
CA PHE A 49 -9.63 12.34 22.27
C PHE A 49 -9.66 13.11 20.95
N GLN A 50 -8.55 13.12 20.20
CA GLN A 50 -8.48 13.78 18.89
C GLN A 50 -9.40 13.09 17.88
N PHE A 51 -9.34 11.76 17.82
CA PHE A 51 -10.23 10.98 16.96
C PHE A 51 -11.70 11.23 17.31
N ASN A 52 -12.05 11.17 18.62
CA ASN A 52 -13.42 11.33 19.07
C ASN A 52 -13.95 12.75 18.84
N GLU A 53 -13.12 13.78 18.94
CA GLU A 53 -13.53 15.17 18.65
C GLU A 53 -13.88 15.33 17.18
N VAL A 54 -13.01 14.85 16.25
CA VAL A 54 -13.30 14.90 14.82
C VAL A 54 -14.53 14.06 14.48
N LYS A 55 -14.65 12.87 15.08
CA LYS A 55 -15.84 12.02 14.87
C LYS A 55 -17.13 12.69 15.32
N THR A 56 -17.16 13.24 16.55
CA THR A 56 -18.35 13.91 17.09
C THR A 56 -18.76 15.09 16.21
N PHE A 57 -17.81 15.90 15.79
CA PHE A 57 -18.05 16.98 14.86
C PHE A 57 -18.62 16.48 13.53
N THR A 58 -18.02 15.41 12.98
CA THR A 58 -18.46 14.86 11.70
C THR A 58 -19.85 14.22 11.80
N ASP A 59 -20.14 13.51 12.89
CA ASP A 59 -21.47 12.93 13.16
C ASP A 59 -22.55 14.02 13.13
N GLU A 60 -22.30 15.16 13.75
CA GLU A 60 -23.25 16.28 13.71
C GLU A 60 -23.36 16.93 12.33
N LEU A 61 -22.23 17.06 11.61
CA LEU A 61 -22.21 17.62 10.26
C LEU A 61 -23.05 16.80 9.26
N VAL A 62 -23.08 15.48 9.42
CA VAL A 62 -23.74 14.56 8.48
C VAL A 62 -25.02 13.94 9.04
N LYS A 63 -25.52 14.38 10.20
CA LYS A 63 -26.65 13.74 10.92
C LYS A 63 -27.90 13.50 10.08
N ASP A 64 -28.16 14.37 9.10
CA ASP A 64 -29.32 14.28 8.20
C ASP A 64 -28.98 13.60 6.86
N ALA A 65 -27.77 13.04 6.71
CA ALA A 65 -27.38 12.34 5.49
C ALA A 65 -27.87 10.89 5.53
N THR A 66 -28.55 10.46 4.48
CA THR A 66 -29.09 9.10 4.36
C THR A 66 -28.34 8.23 3.36
N THR A 67 -27.31 8.75 2.71
CA THR A 67 -26.50 8.04 1.72
C THR A 67 -25.04 8.46 1.81
N ASP A 68 -24.12 7.56 1.47
CA ASP A 68 -22.66 7.84 1.43
C ASP A 68 -22.33 9.02 0.51
N ALA A 69 -23.04 9.15 -0.60
CA ALA A 69 -22.89 10.29 -1.51
C ALA A 69 -23.21 11.62 -0.82
N ARG A 70 -24.23 11.65 0.04
CA ARG A 70 -24.60 12.85 0.80
C ARG A 70 -23.61 13.11 1.92
N VAL A 71 -23.17 12.06 2.63
CA VAL A 71 -22.12 12.14 3.65
C VAL A 71 -20.84 12.73 3.04
N TYR A 72 -20.36 12.13 1.95
CA TYR A 72 -19.21 12.64 1.23
C TYR A 72 -19.36 14.11 0.85
N ARG A 73 -20.48 14.49 0.24
CA ARG A 73 -20.71 15.86 -0.24
C ARG A 73 -20.65 16.90 0.89
N LEU A 74 -21.20 16.57 2.04
CA LEU A 74 -21.19 17.47 3.22
C LEU A 74 -19.76 17.64 3.75
N ILE A 75 -19.02 16.54 3.90
CA ILE A 75 -17.65 16.54 4.40
C ILE A 75 -16.70 17.25 3.41
N TYR A 76 -16.78 16.89 2.13
CA TYR A 76 -15.97 17.52 1.08
C TYR A 76 -16.15 19.04 1.04
N ASN A 77 -17.42 19.50 1.03
CA ASN A 77 -17.70 20.91 1.02
C ASN A 77 -17.20 21.61 2.27
N TRP A 78 -17.32 20.96 3.43
CA TRP A 78 -16.83 21.55 4.67
C TRP A 78 -15.29 21.68 4.65
N VAL A 79 -14.55 20.64 4.27
CA VAL A 79 -13.09 20.69 4.17
C VAL A 79 -12.65 21.77 3.18
N ARG A 80 -13.21 21.76 1.96
CA ARG A 80 -12.92 22.73 0.91
C ARG A 80 -13.15 24.17 1.32
N THR A 81 -14.19 24.43 2.12
CA THR A 81 -14.61 25.79 2.46
C THR A 81 -13.92 26.32 3.71
N ASN A 82 -13.62 25.44 4.67
CA ASN A 82 -13.11 25.86 5.98
C ASN A 82 -11.59 25.77 6.11
N VAL A 83 -10.91 24.95 5.29
CA VAL A 83 -9.46 24.86 5.29
C VAL A 83 -8.86 25.84 4.28
N LYS A 84 -7.86 26.61 4.68
CA LYS A 84 -7.14 27.56 3.82
C LYS A 84 -5.80 26.98 3.41
N TYR A 85 -5.42 27.19 2.15
CA TYR A 85 -4.12 26.75 1.66
C TYR A 85 -2.98 27.57 2.29
N ALA A 86 -2.00 26.87 2.88
CA ALA A 86 -0.89 27.48 3.58
C ALA A 86 0.19 27.95 2.61
N GLN A 87 0.85 29.04 2.99
CA GLN A 87 2.08 29.52 2.38
C GLN A 87 3.23 29.21 3.35
N GLY A 88 3.85 28.02 3.20
CA GLY A 88 4.96 27.59 4.05
C GLY A 88 4.69 26.29 4.80
N TYR A 89 5.56 25.98 5.76
CA TYR A 89 5.48 24.72 6.51
C TYR A 89 4.33 24.75 7.52
N VAL A 90 3.45 23.74 7.40
CA VAL A 90 2.34 23.51 8.34
C VAL A 90 2.23 22.00 8.60
N SER A 91 1.59 21.63 9.69
CA SER A 91 1.30 20.24 9.99
C SER A 91 0.34 19.67 8.95
N ASN A 92 0.57 18.43 8.55
CA ASN A 92 -0.33 17.64 7.70
C ASN A 92 -1.13 16.61 8.51
N GLU A 93 -0.93 16.58 9.84
CA GLU A 93 -1.69 15.72 10.73
C GLU A 93 -3.17 16.14 10.70
N PRO A 94 -4.11 15.20 10.46
CA PRO A 94 -5.50 15.55 10.19
C PRO A 94 -6.18 16.30 11.34
N TYR A 95 -5.82 15.99 12.59
CA TYR A 95 -6.34 16.71 13.75
C TYR A 95 -5.84 18.16 13.81
N ASP A 96 -4.56 18.39 13.55
CA ASP A 96 -4.00 19.74 13.51
C ASP A 96 -4.66 20.58 12.41
N VAL A 97 -4.91 19.98 11.25
CA VAL A 97 -5.65 20.63 10.15
C VAL A 97 -7.09 20.92 10.56
N PHE A 98 -7.73 19.98 11.26
CA PHE A 98 -9.10 20.16 11.78
C PHE A 98 -9.19 21.35 12.75
N VAL A 99 -8.20 21.51 13.64
CA VAL A 99 -8.18 22.61 14.63
C VAL A 99 -7.79 23.94 13.97
N ASN A 100 -6.67 23.94 13.23
CA ASN A 100 -6.03 25.16 12.73
C ASN A 100 -6.64 25.68 11.42
N LYS A 101 -7.41 24.86 10.70
CA LYS A 101 -8.05 25.19 9.41
C LYS A 101 -7.05 25.68 8.35
N THR A 102 -5.82 25.17 8.39
CA THR A 102 -4.73 25.54 7.47
C THR A 102 -3.93 24.32 7.07
N ALA A 103 -3.69 24.12 5.78
CA ALA A 103 -2.97 22.96 5.27
C ALA A 103 -2.36 23.20 3.89
N VAL A 104 -1.43 22.32 3.49
CA VAL A 104 -1.09 22.06 2.08
C VAL A 104 -1.92 20.85 1.57
N CYS A 105 -1.75 20.46 0.32
CA CYS A 105 -2.55 19.39 -0.32
C CYS A 105 -2.64 18.11 0.52
N GLN A 106 -1.54 17.66 1.11
CA GLN A 106 -1.53 16.47 1.95
C GLN A 106 -2.44 16.60 3.19
N GLY A 107 -2.44 17.77 3.85
CA GLY A 107 -3.31 17.98 5.01
C GLY A 107 -4.79 18.04 4.64
N TYR A 108 -5.14 18.62 3.49
CA TYR A 108 -6.51 18.56 2.96
C TYR A 108 -6.96 17.12 2.74
N ALA A 109 -6.13 16.32 2.06
CA ALA A 109 -6.42 14.92 1.79
C ALA A 109 -6.53 14.10 3.09
N ASN A 110 -5.61 14.30 4.04
CA ASN A 110 -5.60 13.59 5.32
C ASN A 110 -6.84 13.92 6.16
N LEU A 111 -7.27 15.18 6.20
CA LEU A 111 -8.48 15.56 6.94
C LEU A 111 -9.74 15.00 6.29
N LEU A 112 -9.86 15.10 4.96
CA LEU A 112 -10.97 14.49 4.22
C LEU A 112 -11.04 12.98 4.49
N HIS A 113 -9.89 12.31 4.45
CA HIS A 113 -9.78 10.89 4.75
C HIS A 113 -10.27 10.56 6.17
N LEU A 114 -9.76 11.26 7.21
CA LEU A 114 -10.17 11.01 8.59
C LEU A 114 -11.69 11.19 8.77
N MET A 115 -12.24 12.29 8.29
CA MET A 115 -13.67 12.56 8.43
C MET A 115 -14.54 11.51 7.73
N LEU A 116 -14.18 11.09 6.51
CA LEU A 116 -14.88 10.01 5.78
C LEU A 116 -14.72 8.66 6.49
N TYR A 117 -13.52 8.38 6.99
CA TYR A 117 -13.23 7.16 7.75
C TYR A 117 -14.12 7.04 8.99
N THR A 118 -14.34 8.13 9.74
CA THR A 118 -15.22 8.13 10.92
C THR A 118 -16.66 7.78 10.58
N GLN A 119 -17.07 7.93 9.32
CA GLN A 119 -18.41 7.63 8.82
C GLN A 119 -18.51 6.30 8.05
N GLY A 120 -17.38 5.55 7.98
CA GLY A 120 -17.35 4.27 7.27
C GLY A 120 -17.42 4.38 5.74
N VAL A 121 -17.23 5.58 5.18
CA VAL A 121 -17.16 5.76 3.72
C VAL A 121 -15.78 5.37 3.23
N PRO A 122 -15.66 4.41 2.29
CA PRO A 122 -14.37 3.97 1.78
C PRO A 122 -13.60 5.10 1.09
N VAL A 123 -12.36 5.31 1.53
CA VAL A 123 -11.50 6.39 1.05
C VAL A 123 -10.04 5.96 1.10
N ILE A 124 -9.26 6.36 0.10
CA ILE A 124 -7.81 6.18 0.06
C ILE A 124 -7.14 7.50 -0.30
N ASN A 125 -5.94 7.72 0.24
CA ASN A 125 -5.07 8.81 -0.18
C ASN A 125 -4.20 8.36 -1.34
N ALA A 126 -4.00 9.22 -2.33
CA ALA A 126 -3.06 9.01 -3.40
C ALA A 126 -2.02 10.13 -3.42
N ASN A 127 -0.77 9.74 -3.56
CA ASN A 127 0.37 10.64 -3.69
C ASN A 127 0.94 10.47 -5.09
N GLY A 128 1.34 11.57 -5.69
CA GLY A 128 1.89 11.57 -7.05
C GLY A 128 2.14 12.97 -7.56
N TYR A 129 1.83 13.17 -8.82
CA TYR A 129 2.06 14.44 -9.49
C TYR A 129 0.76 15.00 -10.08
N LEU A 130 0.59 16.31 -9.94
CA LEU A 130 -0.41 17.09 -10.67
C LEU A 130 0.29 17.76 -11.86
N ASN A 131 -0.12 17.42 -13.07
CA ASN A 131 0.37 18.02 -14.30
C ASN A 131 -0.58 19.16 -14.72
N SER A 132 -0.29 20.36 -14.18
CA SER A 132 -1.00 21.59 -14.58
C SER A 132 0.01 22.71 -14.73
N ASN A 133 0.51 22.96 -15.92
CA ASN A 133 1.62 23.90 -16.18
C ASN A 133 2.97 23.48 -15.56
N GLY A 134 3.21 22.18 -15.44
CA GLY A 134 4.41 21.57 -14.84
C GLY A 134 4.03 20.42 -13.90
N PHE A 135 5.03 19.60 -13.53
CA PHE A 135 4.83 18.49 -12.61
C PHE A 135 5.05 18.98 -11.18
N PHE A 136 3.98 18.98 -10.39
CA PHE A 136 4.01 19.33 -8.96
C PHE A 136 3.64 18.11 -8.11
N GLY A 137 4.43 17.84 -7.08
CA GLY A 137 4.04 16.85 -6.06
C GLY A 137 2.67 17.21 -5.48
N HIS A 138 1.75 16.24 -5.44
CA HIS A 138 0.39 16.46 -5.02
C HIS A 138 -0.19 15.25 -4.29
N THR A 139 -1.16 15.51 -3.42
CA THR A 139 -1.92 14.48 -2.70
C THR A 139 -3.41 14.75 -2.86
N TRP A 140 -4.16 13.69 -3.16
CA TRP A 140 -5.62 13.72 -3.32
C TRP A 140 -6.25 12.45 -2.77
N ASN A 141 -7.56 12.30 -2.89
CA ASN A 141 -8.28 11.13 -2.43
C ASN A 141 -8.98 10.40 -3.59
N TYR A 142 -9.19 9.09 -3.41
CA TYR A 142 -10.23 8.36 -4.09
C TYR A 142 -11.28 7.95 -3.07
N VAL A 143 -12.55 8.18 -3.36
CA VAL A 143 -13.68 7.93 -2.46
C VAL A 143 -14.69 7.03 -3.16
N TYR A 144 -15.16 6.00 -2.46
CA TYR A 144 -16.12 5.06 -3.02
C TYR A 144 -17.53 5.34 -2.50
N PHE A 145 -18.43 5.69 -3.40
CA PHE A 145 -19.88 5.81 -3.14
C PHE A 145 -20.67 5.61 -4.43
N SER A 146 -21.96 5.32 -4.31
CA SER A 146 -22.84 5.05 -5.45
C SER A 146 -22.27 3.97 -6.39
N LYS A 147 -21.64 2.93 -5.81
CA LYS A 147 -21.05 1.77 -6.51
C LYS A 147 -19.93 2.11 -7.49
N GLN A 148 -19.20 3.18 -7.26
CA GLN A 148 -18.05 3.56 -8.07
C GLN A 148 -17.06 4.41 -7.27
N TRP A 149 -15.82 4.41 -7.74
CA TRP A 149 -14.77 5.29 -7.24
C TRP A 149 -14.83 6.68 -7.87
N TRP A 150 -14.52 7.67 -7.05
CA TRP A 150 -14.42 9.07 -7.45
C TRP A 150 -13.05 9.60 -7.08
N LEU A 151 -12.39 10.31 -7.98
CA LEU A 151 -11.27 11.17 -7.63
C LEU A 151 -11.83 12.41 -6.94
N SER A 152 -11.25 12.76 -5.80
CA SER A 152 -11.64 13.88 -4.97
C SER A 152 -10.41 14.69 -4.56
N ASP A 153 -10.36 15.94 -5.00
CA ASP A 153 -9.29 16.87 -4.65
C ASP A 153 -9.88 18.14 -4.04
N PRO A 154 -10.03 18.19 -2.72
CA PRO A 154 -10.58 19.36 -2.05
C PRO A 154 -9.66 20.57 -2.12
N THR A 155 -8.36 20.38 -2.33
CA THR A 155 -7.38 21.47 -2.48
C THR A 155 -7.68 22.35 -3.70
N ASN A 156 -7.96 21.69 -4.85
CA ASN A 156 -8.23 22.36 -6.11
C ASN A 156 -9.73 22.41 -6.45
N SER A 157 -10.59 21.96 -5.55
CA SER A 157 -12.05 21.90 -5.78
C SER A 157 -12.44 21.03 -6.97
N LEU A 158 -11.76 19.89 -7.15
CA LEU A 158 -11.97 18.98 -8.27
C LEU A 158 -12.56 17.65 -7.80
N GLU A 159 -13.47 17.11 -8.62
CA GLU A 159 -14.12 15.81 -8.44
C GLU A 159 -14.39 15.17 -9.79
N TYR A 160 -14.02 13.91 -9.94
CA TYR A 160 -14.22 13.15 -11.16
C TYR A 160 -14.68 11.73 -10.89
N LYS A 161 -15.64 11.25 -11.69
CA LYS A 161 -16.05 9.83 -11.65
C LYS A 161 -14.95 8.92 -12.15
N ALA A 162 -14.81 7.73 -11.58
CA ALA A 162 -13.85 6.74 -12.05
C ALA A 162 -13.98 6.43 -13.55
N ALA A 163 -15.21 6.39 -14.09
CA ALA A 163 -15.44 6.19 -15.52
C ALA A 163 -14.89 7.32 -16.41
N GLU A 164 -14.68 8.51 -15.83
CA GLU A 164 -14.15 9.69 -16.51
C GLU A 164 -12.66 9.91 -16.26
N LEU A 165 -12.05 9.13 -15.37
CA LEU A 165 -10.63 9.27 -14.98
C LEU A 165 -9.68 9.15 -16.17
N ALA A 166 -10.06 8.41 -17.21
CA ALA A 166 -9.28 8.34 -18.45
C ALA A 166 -9.03 9.72 -19.09
N LYS A 167 -9.93 10.69 -18.87
CA LYS A 167 -9.76 12.07 -19.37
C LYS A 167 -8.74 12.87 -18.55
N TYR A 168 -8.46 12.44 -17.33
CA TYR A 168 -7.65 13.20 -16.37
C TYR A 168 -6.37 12.47 -15.96
N GLN A 169 -6.09 11.32 -16.59
CA GLN A 169 -4.88 10.54 -16.29
C GLN A 169 -3.58 11.27 -16.61
N GLU A 170 -3.62 12.25 -17.52
CA GLU A 170 -2.48 13.14 -17.78
C GLU A 170 -2.34 14.24 -16.72
N THR A 171 -3.41 14.54 -15.99
CA THR A 171 -3.44 15.59 -14.96
C THR A 171 -3.07 15.05 -13.58
N PHE A 172 -3.67 13.92 -13.18
CA PHE A 172 -3.40 13.26 -11.90
C PHE A 172 -2.62 11.98 -12.14
N ILE A 173 -1.33 12.00 -11.84
CA ILE A 173 -0.40 10.88 -12.06
C ILE A 173 -0.06 10.25 -10.70
N PRO A 174 -0.77 9.20 -10.27
CA PRO A 174 -0.51 8.57 -8.98
C PRO A 174 0.79 7.77 -9.02
N VAL A 175 1.58 7.89 -7.94
CA VAL A 175 2.78 7.10 -7.68
C VAL A 175 2.51 6.08 -6.59
N SER A 176 1.75 6.48 -5.57
CA SER A 176 1.32 5.58 -4.49
C SER A 176 -0.08 5.93 -4.01
N ALA A 177 -0.73 4.96 -3.39
CA ALA A 177 -1.98 5.15 -2.69
C ALA A 177 -1.84 4.52 -1.30
N ASP A 178 -2.08 5.35 -0.27
CA ASP A 178 -1.98 4.89 1.11
C ASP A 178 -3.19 4.03 1.44
N GLY A 179 -2.89 2.94 2.10
CA GLY A 179 -3.88 2.05 2.63
C GLY A 179 -4.28 0.89 1.73
N SER A 180 -5.15 0.04 2.25
CA SER A 180 -5.72 -1.07 1.51
C SER A 180 -6.84 -0.57 0.64
N PHE A 181 -6.71 -0.70 -0.66
CA PHE A 181 -7.78 -0.39 -1.61
C PHE A 181 -8.53 -1.64 -2.08
N LEU A 182 -8.01 -2.81 -1.75
CA LEU A 182 -8.63 -4.10 -2.02
C LEU A 182 -8.37 -5.03 -0.84
N GLU A 183 -9.40 -5.61 -0.27
CA GLU A 183 -9.31 -6.48 0.91
C GLU A 183 -10.33 -7.62 0.83
N ASN A 184 -9.91 -8.81 1.24
CA ASN A 184 -10.77 -9.96 1.46
C ASN A 184 -10.45 -10.61 2.81
N ASP A 185 -11.02 -11.80 3.09
CA ASP A 185 -10.81 -12.51 4.35
C ASP A 185 -9.36 -12.97 4.57
N GLN A 186 -8.57 -13.07 3.51
CA GLN A 186 -7.20 -13.57 3.56
C GLN A 186 -6.15 -12.47 3.45
N TYR A 187 -6.41 -11.46 2.61
CA TYR A 187 -5.39 -10.49 2.19
C TYR A 187 -5.91 -9.07 2.12
N ALA A 188 -4.97 -8.11 2.22
CA ALA A 188 -5.19 -6.74 1.80
C ALA A 188 -4.05 -6.28 0.89
N TYR A 189 -4.38 -5.40 -0.05
CA TYR A 189 -3.49 -4.92 -1.11
C TYR A 189 -3.55 -3.40 -1.19
N ASN A 190 -2.44 -2.79 -1.59
CA ASN A 190 -2.40 -1.39 -1.96
C ASN A 190 -1.63 -1.16 -3.27
N TYR A 191 -1.76 0.02 -3.81
CA TYR A 191 -0.96 0.50 -4.93
C TYR A 191 0.20 1.33 -4.37
N ALA A 192 1.42 0.95 -4.69
CA ALA A 192 2.60 1.69 -4.30
C ALA A 192 3.66 1.60 -5.40
N TYR A 193 4.24 2.74 -5.79
CA TYR A 193 5.32 2.82 -6.77
C TYR A 193 5.04 2.01 -8.05
N GLU A 194 3.85 2.24 -8.62
CA GLU A 194 3.38 1.58 -9.84
C GLU A 194 3.21 0.05 -9.74
N LYS A 195 3.08 -0.47 -8.53
CA LYS A 195 2.96 -1.90 -8.26
C LYS A 195 1.73 -2.19 -7.43
N ILE A 196 1.12 -3.35 -7.68
CA ILE A 196 0.19 -3.93 -6.71
C ILE A 196 1.03 -4.61 -5.65
N ASN A 197 0.88 -4.14 -4.43
CA ASN A 197 1.57 -4.64 -3.27
C ASN A 197 0.62 -5.44 -2.38
N LEU A 198 0.98 -6.66 -2.05
CA LEU A 198 0.37 -7.41 -0.95
C LEU A 198 0.92 -6.83 0.37
N ASN A 199 0.08 -6.16 1.13
CA ASN A 199 0.50 -5.45 2.34
C ASN A 199 -0.02 -6.07 3.65
N THR A 200 -1.00 -6.97 3.59
CA THR A 200 -1.50 -7.67 4.78
C THR A 200 -1.85 -9.10 4.46
N VAL A 201 -1.39 -10.02 5.29
CA VAL A 201 -1.73 -11.44 5.27
C VAL A 201 -2.45 -11.75 6.57
N LYS A 202 -3.73 -12.11 6.49
CA LYS A 202 -4.57 -12.36 7.68
C LYS A 202 -4.55 -13.81 8.10
N VAL A 203 -4.45 -14.72 7.13
CA VAL A 203 -4.42 -16.17 7.32
C VAL A 203 -3.42 -16.76 6.35
N ALA A 204 -2.57 -17.66 6.83
CA ALA A 204 -1.61 -18.41 6.03
C ALA A 204 -1.28 -19.74 6.68
N ASP A 205 -0.78 -20.67 5.87
CA ASP A 205 -0.13 -21.89 6.35
C ASP A 205 1.31 -21.59 6.81
N ASP A 206 2.00 -22.56 7.39
CA ASP A 206 3.40 -22.46 7.83
C ASP A 206 4.36 -22.12 6.67
N ALA A 207 4.05 -22.58 5.47
CA ALA A 207 4.68 -22.24 4.22
C ALA A 207 3.77 -21.28 3.42
N PHE A 208 4.02 -19.99 3.53
CA PHE A 208 3.21 -18.98 2.87
C PHE A 208 3.67 -18.78 1.42
N VAL A 209 2.81 -19.16 0.48
CA VAL A 209 3.02 -18.87 -0.95
C VAL A 209 2.35 -17.55 -1.28
N VAL A 210 3.16 -16.54 -1.65
CA VAL A 210 2.63 -15.23 -2.06
C VAL A 210 1.78 -15.38 -3.32
N PRO A 211 0.50 -14.95 -3.33
CA PRO A 211 -0.37 -15.13 -4.48
C PRO A 211 0.21 -14.50 -5.77
N PHE A 212 -0.03 -15.14 -6.91
CA PHE A 212 0.41 -14.61 -8.21
C PHE A 212 -0.35 -13.35 -8.60
N SER A 213 -1.65 -13.33 -8.32
CA SER A 213 -2.55 -12.26 -8.75
C SER A 213 -3.60 -11.91 -7.72
N VAL A 214 -4.22 -10.77 -7.92
CA VAL A 214 -5.49 -10.39 -7.30
C VAL A 214 -6.59 -10.36 -8.39
N THR A 215 -7.77 -10.89 -8.06
CA THR A 215 -8.94 -10.88 -8.94
C THR A 215 -9.90 -9.79 -8.47
N LEU A 216 -10.30 -8.93 -9.37
CA LEU A 216 -11.33 -7.92 -9.14
C LEU A 216 -12.74 -8.50 -9.33
N ASN A 217 -13.77 -7.79 -8.86
CA ASN A 217 -15.16 -8.26 -8.93
C ASN A 217 -15.68 -8.45 -10.37
N ASN A 218 -15.13 -7.70 -11.32
CA ASN A 218 -15.43 -7.88 -12.74
C ASN A 218 -14.73 -9.08 -13.36
N GLY A 219 -13.98 -9.87 -12.58
CA GLY A 219 -13.23 -11.03 -13.03
C GLY A 219 -11.85 -10.71 -13.63
N GLU A 220 -11.48 -9.46 -13.75
CA GLU A 220 -10.12 -9.10 -14.20
C GLU A 220 -9.10 -9.46 -13.13
N LYS A 221 -7.95 -9.98 -13.59
CA LYS A 221 -6.82 -10.35 -12.74
C LYS A 221 -5.61 -9.48 -13.02
N PHE A 222 -5.00 -8.98 -11.96
CA PHE A 222 -3.73 -8.24 -12.04
C PHE A 222 -2.64 -8.92 -11.23
N GLN A 223 -1.44 -8.98 -11.78
CA GLN A 223 -0.29 -9.55 -11.09
C GLN A 223 0.06 -8.72 -9.86
N ILE A 224 0.32 -9.42 -8.76
CA ILE A 224 0.95 -8.84 -7.58
C ILE A 224 2.45 -8.79 -7.88
N SER A 225 3.04 -7.62 -7.82
CA SER A 225 4.45 -7.43 -8.17
C SER A 225 5.32 -7.00 -6.99
N SER A 226 4.69 -6.77 -5.83
CA SER A 226 5.40 -6.41 -4.60
C SER A 226 4.80 -7.12 -3.39
N PHE A 227 5.65 -7.52 -2.45
CA PHE A 227 5.26 -8.02 -1.15
C PHE A 227 5.94 -7.21 -0.06
N ASN A 228 5.20 -6.35 0.58
CA ASN A 228 5.70 -5.45 1.63
C ASN A 228 4.66 -5.35 2.76
N PRO A 229 4.67 -6.30 3.70
CA PRO A 229 3.71 -6.31 4.79
C PRO A 229 3.84 -5.06 5.67
N THR A 230 2.69 -4.52 6.07
CA THR A 230 2.54 -3.38 6.99
C THR A 230 1.93 -3.79 8.32
N ALA A 231 1.67 -5.08 8.49
CA ALA A 231 1.23 -5.72 9.72
C ALA A 231 1.92 -7.08 9.83
N ASP A 232 2.07 -7.58 11.05
CA ASP A 232 2.74 -8.85 11.30
C ASP A 232 2.06 -10.00 10.54
N LEU A 233 2.90 -10.82 9.93
CA LEU A 233 2.44 -12.09 9.34
C LEU A 233 1.89 -13.01 10.44
N PRO A 234 0.95 -13.91 10.10
CA PRO A 234 0.50 -14.94 11.03
C PRO A 234 1.67 -15.66 11.68
N SER A 235 1.60 -15.88 12.99
CA SER A 235 2.73 -16.39 13.80
C SER A 235 3.18 -17.81 13.46
N ASN A 236 2.35 -18.56 12.75
CA ASN A 236 2.67 -19.89 12.24
C ASN A 236 3.54 -19.88 10.97
N VAL A 237 3.66 -18.74 10.27
CA VAL A 237 4.44 -18.64 9.04
C VAL A 237 5.94 -18.80 9.34
N LYS A 238 6.54 -19.84 8.78
CA LYS A 238 7.96 -20.19 8.90
C LYS A 238 8.73 -20.02 7.59
N GLU A 239 8.05 -20.18 6.48
CA GLU A 239 8.65 -20.11 5.16
C GLU A 239 7.81 -19.21 4.24
N ILE A 240 8.50 -18.49 3.34
CA ILE A 240 7.87 -17.61 2.34
C ILE A 240 8.32 -18.06 0.95
N TYR A 241 7.36 -18.19 0.04
CA TYR A 241 7.59 -18.54 -1.37
C TYR A 241 7.19 -17.38 -2.27
N LEU A 242 8.17 -16.77 -2.92
CA LEU A 242 8.04 -15.62 -3.82
C LEU A 242 8.03 -16.08 -5.27
N GLY A 243 6.95 -15.83 -6.00
CA GLY A 243 6.81 -16.19 -7.40
C GLY A 243 7.68 -15.34 -8.34
N LYS A 244 7.74 -15.77 -9.62
CA LYS A 244 8.46 -15.04 -10.68
C LYS A 244 7.96 -13.61 -10.90
N ASN A 245 6.74 -13.30 -10.48
CA ASN A 245 6.06 -12.00 -10.61
C ASN A 245 6.48 -10.99 -9.53
N ILE A 246 7.07 -11.43 -8.42
CA ILE A 246 7.48 -10.52 -7.34
C ILE A 246 8.82 -9.88 -7.70
N ILE A 247 8.80 -8.57 -7.89
CA ILE A 247 9.99 -7.78 -8.27
C ILE A 247 10.46 -6.84 -7.15
N SER A 248 9.71 -6.77 -6.04
CA SER A 248 10.04 -5.88 -4.93
C SER A 248 9.50 -6.43 -3.61
N LEU A 249 10.28 -6.25 -2.55
CA LEU A 249 9.91 -6.51 -1.16
C LEU A 249 9.66 -5.21 -0.38
N GLY A 250 9.23 -4.14 -1.08
CA GLY A 250 9.03 -2.80 -0.57
C GLY A 250 10.09 -1.82 -1.05
N GLN A 251 9.93 -0.54 -0.71
CA GLN A 251 10.82 0.52 -1.21
C GLN A 251 12.26 0.37 -0.69
N ASP A 252 12.42 -0.17 0.50
CA ASP A 252 13.71 -0.45 1.13
C ASP A 252 13.86 -1.92 1.53
N GLY A 253 13.11 -2.83 0.91
CA GLY A 253 13.14 -4.30 1.06
C GLY A 253 13.30 -4.83 2.49
N ILE A 254 13.99 -4.03 3.27
CA ILE A 254 14.50 -4.31 4.58
C ILE A 254 13.45 -4.08 5.68
N TYR A 255 12.50 -3.14 5.51
CA TYR A 255 11.61 -2.75 6.60
C TYR A 255 10.33 -3.58 6.70
N GLY A 256 9.67 -3.90 5.59
CA GLY A 256 8.39 -4.59 5.62
C GLY A 256 8.47 -6.00 6.20
N LEU A 257 9.19 -6.91 5.53
CA LEU A 257 9.36 -8.28 6.01
C LEU A 257 10.17 -8.36 7.30
N ARG A 258 11.23 -7.57 7.42
CA ARG A 258 12.04 -7.55 8.65
C ARG A 258 11.21 -7.17 9.87
N ASP A 259 10.37 -6.15 9.76
CA ASP A 259 9.63 -5.64 10.91
C ASP A 259 8.33 -6.44 11.16
N HIS A 260 7.81 -7.15 10.14
CA HIS A 260 6.52 -7.83 10.19
C HIS A 260 6.55 -9.36 9.93
N ALA A 261 7.74 -9.96 9.90
CA ALA A 261 7.89 -11.41 9.71
C ALA A 261 8.80 -12.04 10.79
N PRO A 262 8.46 -11.90 12.10
CA PRO A 262 9.37 -12.26 13.20
C PRO A 262 9.68 -13.76 13.29
N ASN A 263 8.79 -14.62 12.78
CA ASN A 263 8.91 -16.07 12.91
C ASN A 263 9.40 -16.76 11.63
N VAL A 264 9.69 -16.01 10.59
CA VAL A 264 10.15 -16.58 9.31
C VAL A 264 11.59 -17.05 9.42
N GLU A 265 11.81 -18.29 9.04
CA GLU A 265 13.11 -18.99 9.08
C GLU A 265 13.77 -19.03 7.70
N LYS A 266 12.97 -19.07 6.63
CA LYS A 266 13.49 -19.16 5.24
C LYS A 266 12.57 -18.45 4.25
N ALA A 267 13.17 -17.92 3.20
CA ALA A 267 12.46 -17.38 2.06
C ALA A 267 13.02 -17.93 0.75
N TYR A 268 12.13 -18.30 -0.15
CA TYR A 268 12.45 -18.92 -1.42
C TYR A 268 11.92 -18.09 -2.58
N VAL A 269 12.71 -17.99 -3.64
CA VAL A 269 12.36 -17.27 -4.86
C VAL A 269 12.28 -18.25 -6.01
N ASP A 270 11.23 -18.17 -6.81
CA ASP A 270 11.06 -18.94 -8.03
C ASP A 270 12.31 -18.78 -8.93
N PRO A 271 12.96 -19.87 -9.36
CA PRO A 271 14.12 -19.81 -10.25
C PRO A 271 13.87 -19.04 -11.56
N ALA A 272 12.61 -18.88 -11.98
CA ALA A 272 12.25 -18.09 -13.16
C ALA A 272 12.13 -16.57 -12.87
N ASN A 273 12.30 -16.13 -11.61
CA ASN A 273 12.32 -14.72 -11.26
C ASN A 273 13.58 -14.06 -11.79
N GLN A 274 13.44 -12.92 -12.49
CA GLN A 274 14.54 -12.19 -13.11
C GLN A 274 15.13 -11.07 -12.24
N THR A 275 14.43 -10.73 -11.14
CA THR A 275 14.78 -9.59 -10.28
C THR A 275 15.34 -10.03 -8.94
N LEU A 276 14.82 -11.11 -8.40
CA LEU A 276 15.19 -11.67 -7.12
C LEU A 276 15.70 -13.10 -7.29
N LEU A 277 16.54 -13.54 -6.36
CA LEU A 277 16.94 -14.94 -6.23
C LEU A 277 17.02 -15.33 -4.75
N SER A 278 16.96 -16.61 -4.43
CA SER A 278 17.22 -17.10 -3.08
C SER A 278 18.48 -17.96 -3.04
N TYR A 279 19.19 -17.85 -1.91
CA TYR A 279 20.33 -18.70 -1.60
C TYR A 279 20.33 -18.98 -0.09
N GLU A 280 20.36 -20.26 0.30
CA GLU A 280 20.33 -20.71 1.70
C GLU A 280 19.16 -20.12 2.53
N GLY A 281 18.03 -19.84 1.89
CA GLY A 281 16.85 -19.28 2.54
C GLY A 281 16.85 -17.75 2.70
N LEU A 282 17.82 -17.06 2.18
CA LEU A 282 17.89 -15.61 2.09
C LEU A 282 17.46 -15.14 0.70
N VAL A 283 16.96 -13.90 0.60
CA VAL A 283 16.62 -13.28 -0.69
C VAL A 283 17.64 -12.23 -1.08
N TYR A 284 18.04 -12.27 -2.33
CA TYR A 284 19.01 -11.40 -2.95
C TYR A 284 18.42 -10.70 -4.18
N GLU A 285 18.95 -9.55 -4.50
CA GLU A 285 18.77 -8.94 -5.81
C GLU A 285 19.59 -9.71 -6.85
N ALA A 286 18.95 -10.15 -7.95
CA ALA A 286 19.57 -11.01 -8.93
C ALA A 286 20.73 -10.32 -9.67
N TYR A 287 20.66 -9.00 -9.87
CA TYR A 287 21.68 -8.24 -10.60
C TYR A 287 22.95 -8.00 -9.78
N SER A 288 22.81 -7.56 -8.54
CA SER A 288 23.94 -7.14 -7.68
C SER A 288 24.44 -8.25 -6.76
N ASN A 289 23.66 -9.32 -6.57
CA ASN A 289 23.77 -10.26 -5.47
C ASN A 289 23.75 -9.60 -4.07
N ALA A 290 23.17 -8.39 -3.97
CA ALA A 290 22.98 -7.77 -2.68
C ALA A 290 21.84 -8.48 -1.93
N PRO A 291 22.02 -8.86 -0.66
CA PRO A 291 20.94 -9.43 0.13
C PRO A 291 19.88 -8.35 0.40
N VAL A 292 18.62 -8.66 0.10
CA VAL A 292 17.48 -7.77 0.31
C VAL A 292 16.56 -8.22 1.44
N TYR A 293 16.65 -9.49 1.85
CA TYR A 293 15.94 -9.98 3.01
C TYR A 293 16.67 -11.15 3.67
N VAL A 294 16.91 -11.03 4.96
CA VAL A 294 17.37 -12.10 5.85
C VAL A 294 16.22 -12.45 6.80
N PRO A 295 15.74 -13.70 6.82
CA PRO A 295 14.64 -14.08 7.70
C PRO A 295 14.96 -13.88 9.19
N ASN A 296 13.99 -13.35 9.94
CA ASN A 296 14.20 -12.90 11.31
C ASN A 296 14.47 -14.02 12.32
N ALA A 297 13.92 -15.20 12.07
CA ALA A 297 14.11 -16.36 12.95
C ALA A 297 15.34 -17.22 12.58
N MET A 298 16.10 -16.82 11.55
CA MET A 298 17.28 -17.53 11.13
C MET A 298 18.40 -17.41 12.17
N LYS A 299 19.00 -18.55 12.54
CA LYS A 299 20.09 -18.62 13.52
C LYS A 299 21.48 -18.68 12.90
N VAL A 300 21.58 -19.36 11.77
CA VAL A 300 22.82 -19.51 11.01
C VAL A 300 22.63 -18.89 9.65
N VAL A 301 23.46 -17.91 9.32
CA VAL A 301 23.38 -17.15 8.08
C VAL A 301 24.57 -17.44 7.21
N TYR A 302 24.32 -17.93 5.99
CA TYR A 302 25.32 -18.10 4.95
C TYR A 302 25.14 -17.00 3.90
N LEU A 303 26.02 -16.01 3.88
CA LEU A 303 25.96 -14.96 2.89
C LEU A 303 26.62 -15.41 1.58
N LYS A 304 25.93 -15.17 0.47
CA LYS A 304 26.48 -15.33 -0.86
C LYS A 304 27.50 -14.21 -1.10
N PRO A 305 28.72 -14.52 -1.60
CA PRO A 305 29.66 -13.48 -1.98
C PRO A 305 29.03 -12.50 -2.98
N THR A 306 29.10 -11.22 -2.69
CA THR A 306 28.69 -10.18 -3.62
C THR A 306 29.74 -9.97 -4.69
N SER A 307 29.37 -9.53 -5.88
CA SER A 307 30.28 -9.30 -7.00
C SER A 307 31.39 -8.27 -6.69
N ASN A 308 31.17 -7.41 -5.70
CA ASN A 308 32.10 -6.37 -5.27
C ASN A 308 32.60 -6.54 -3.84
N GLY A 309 32.29 -7.67 -3.18
CA GLY A 309 32.72 -7.97 -1.81
C GLY A 309 32.14 -7.08 -0.72
N ILE A 310 31.13 -6.27 -1.05
CA ILE A 310 30.50 -5.35 -0.10
C ILE A 310 29.22 -5.99 0.44
N ILE A 311 29.12 -6.08 1.77
CA ILE A 311 27.88 -6.41 2.47
C ILE A 311 27.26 -5.09 2.89
N GLU A 312 26.04 -4.85 2.46
CA GLU A 312 25.32 -3.63 2.81
C GLU A 312 25.11 -3.53 4.34
N LYS A 313 25.43 -2.37 4.89
CA LYS A 313 25.48 -2.07 6.32
C LYS A 313 24.21 -2.45 7.12
N ASN A 314 23.06 -2.54 6.48
CA ASN A 314 21.77 -2.69 7.14
C ASN A 314 21.17 -4.09 7.06
N VAL A 315 21.76 -5.00 6.30
CA VAL A 315 21.18 -6.33 6.01
C VAL A 315 21.03 -7.19 7.27
N LEU A 316 22.00 -7.09 8.18
CA LEU A 316 22.01 -7.81 9.45
C LEU A 316 21.60 -6.90 10.65
N CYS A 317 21.22 -5.65 10.41
CA CYS A 317 20.75 -4.79 11.48
C CYS A 317 19.44 -5.31 12.07
N LYS A 318 19.40 -5.45 13.39
CA LYS A 318 18.22 -5.91 14.14
C LYS A 318 17.83 -7.39 13.90
N HIS A 319 18.78 -8.27 13.62
CA HIS A 319 18.59 -9.72 13.63
C HIS A 319 19.03 -10.30 14.99
N PRO A 320 18.17 -10.32 16.01
CA PRO A 320 18.55 -10.73 17.36
C PRO A 320 18.84 -12.23 17.50
N ASN A 321 18.43 -13.02 16.50
CA ASN A 321 18.49 -14.48 16.55
C ASN A 321 19.70 -15.08 15.84
N VAL A 322 20.51 -14.29 15.13
CA VAL A 322 21.69 -14.80 14.43
C VAL A 322 22.78 -15.16 15.43
N GLU A 323 23.10 -16.44 15.48
CA GLU A 323 24.14 -17.01 16.34
C GLU A 323 25.46 -17.23 15.56
N GLU A 324 25.36 -17.55 14.27
CA GLU A 324 26.52 -17.82 13.41
C GLU A 324 26.36 -17.12 12.04
N LEU A 325 27.45 -16.54 11.56
CA LEU A 325 27.54 -15.87 10.26
C LEU A 325 28.73 -16.43 9.45
N TYR A 326 28.44 -16.91 8.25
CA TYR A 326 29.41 -17.37 7.28
C TYR A 326 29.40 -16.45 6.05
N ILE A 327 30.58 -16.01 5.59
CA ILE A 327 30.80 -15.08 4.48
C ILE A 327 31.66 -15.72 3.41
#